data_6087321fc9526e5050b2b81268abbd0d
#
_entry.id   6087321fc9526e5050b2b81268abbd0d
#
_cell.length_a   1.000
_cell.length_b   1.000
_cell.length_c   1.000
_cell.angle_alpha   90.00
_cell.angle_beta   90.00
_cell.angle_gamma   90.00
#
_symmetry.space_group_name_H-M   'P 1'
#
loop_
_entity.id
_entity.type
_entity.pdbx_description
1 polymer ?
#
loop_
_entity_poly.entity_id
_entity_poly.type
_entity_poly.pdbx_seq_one_letter_code
_entity_poly.pdbx_strand_id
1 'polypeptide(L)'
;LLRLKFQELLVVTEPGVTSVRIDSISSASGTPQNDALQHWKDWKQKTDGESYALWTALKTCSPGDSIRIKQTWDSLRVETQAFNYAFMKEHINQTVGKFLYKMIKTSLTEEQRKELDEANH
;
A
#
# COMPACT_ATOMS: atom_id res chain seq x y z
N LEU A 1 6.76 15.20 -1.76
CA LEU A 1 6.27 14.60 -0.53
C LEU A 1 6.96 15.21 0.69
N LEU A 2 6.20 15.36 1.75
CA LEU A 2 6.69 15.87 3.02
C LEU A 2 6.77 14.72 4.04
N ARG A 3 7.93 14.61 4.71
CA ARG A 3 8.12 13.66 5.81
C ARG A 3 8.26 14.43 7.12
N LEU A 4 7.44 14.07 8.09
CA LEU A 4 7.49 14.67 9.42
C LEU A 4 8.46 13.92 10.34
N LYS A 5 9.19 14.67 11.15
CA LYS A 5 10.44 14.23 11.77
C LYS A 5 10.32 13.23 12.92
N PHE A 6 9.22 13.21 13.67
CA PHE A 6 9.06 12.37 14.86
C PHE A 6 8.36 11.05 14.59
N GLN A 7 7.48 11.04 13.62
CA GLN A 7 6.84 9.86 13.08
C GLN A 7 6.83 10.04 11.57
N GLU A 8 7.35 9.09 10.83
CA GLU A 8 7.33 9.22 9.37
C GLU A 8 5.89 9.23 8.87
N LEU A 9 5.44 10.39 8.48
CA LEU A 9 4.15 10.56 7.84
C LEU A 9 4.38 11.16 6.46
N LEU A 10 3.97 10.43 5.43
CA LEU A 10 4.03 10.92 4.05
C LEU A 10 2.80 11.75 3.76
N VAL A 11 3.03 12.97 3.27
CA VAL A 11 1.97 13.90 2.91
C VAL A 11 2.22 14.41 1.51
N VAL A 12 1.20 14.38 0.66
CA VAL A 12 1.25 14.98 -0.68
C VAL A 12 0.94 16.47 -0.53
N THR A 13 1.83 17.32 -1.09
CA THR A 13 1.55 18.75 -1.16
C THR A 13 0.65 19.04 -2.36
N GLU A 14 -0.54 19.55 -2.10
CA GLU A 14 -1.55 19.83 -3.11
C GLU A 14 -2.44 20.99 -2.65
N PRO A 15 -3.18 21.66 -3.56
CA PRO A 15 -4.08 22.74 -3.18
C PRO A 15 -5.16 22.25 -2.21
N GLY A 16 -5.49 23.11 -1.24
CA GLY A 16 -6.50 22.81 -0.22
C GLY A 16 -5.88 22.76 1.18
N VAL A 17 -6.70 22.40 2.14
CA VAL A 17 -6.28 22.28 3.53
C VAL A 17 -6.18 20.80 3.89
N THR A 18 -4.95 20.35 4.16
CA THR A 18 -4.68 18.99 4.61
C THR A 18 -4.57 18.98 6.14
N SER A 19 -5.41 18.20 6.77
CA SER A 19 -5.37 17.99 8.22
C SER A 19 -4.44 16.83 8.54
N VAL A 20 -3.49 17.05 9.43
CA VAL A 20 -2.51 16.05 9.84
C VAL A 20 -2.73 15.72 11.30
N ARG A 21 -2.87 14.44 11.59
CA ARG A 21 -2.94 13.93 12.96
C ARG A 21 -1.66 13.17 13.27
N ILE A 22 -0.95 13.62 14.29
CA ILE A 22 0.28 12.97 14.76
C ILE A 22 -0.04 12.29 16.08
N ASP A 23 -0.04 10.97 16.06
CA ASP A 23 -0.45 10.13 17.18
C ASP A 23 0.33 8.81 17.08
N SER A 24 -0.03 7.80 17.88
CA SER A 24 0.52 6.44 17.75
C SER A 24 0.28 5.89 16.34
N ILE A 25 -0.83 6.27 15.69
CA ILE A 25 -1.09 6.05 14.27
C ILE A 25 -1.34 7.41 13.64
N SER A 26 -0.37 7.89 12.88
CA SER A 26 -0.47 9.19 12.21
C SER A 26 -1.29 9.11 10.93
N SER A 27 -2.01 10.17 10.61
CA SER A 27 -2.84 10.25 9.41
C SER A 27 -2.82 11.65 8.80
N ALA A 28 -3.14 11.72 7.51
CA ALA A 28 -3.34 12.98 6.80
C ALA A 28 -4.59 12.88 5.95
N SER A 29 -5.41 13.92 5.94
CA SER A 29 -6.69 13.93 5.23
C SER A 29 -7.12 15.35 4.87
N GLY A 30 -8.19 15.46 4.09
CA GLY A 30 -8.81 16.74 3.74
C GLY A 30 -8.56 17.19 2.32
N THR A 31 -7.64 16.54 1.58
CA THR A 31 -7.37 16.81 0.17
C THR A 31 -7.36 15.50 -0.61
N PRO A 32 -7.71 15.52 -1.93
CA PRO A 32 -7.96 14.29 -2.68
C PRO A 32 -6.82 13.29 -2.69
N GLN A 33 -5.59 13.72 -2.95
CA GLN A 33 -4.46 12.79 -3.01
C GLN A 33 -4.06 12.29 -1.62
N ASN A 34 -4.17 13.11 -0.58
CA ASN A 34 -3.90 12.69 0.79
C ASN A 34 -4.97 11.73 1.29
N ASP A 35 -6.22 11.92 0.92
CA ASP A 35 -7.30 10.99 1.23
C ASP A 35 -7.07 9.63 0.53
N ALA A 36 -6.67 9.66 -0.74
CA ALA A 36 -6.34 8.45 -1.48
C ALA A 36 -5.14 7.72 -0.87
N LEU A 37 -4.08 8.45 -0.52
CA LEU A 37 -2.90 7.88 0.12
C LEU A 37 -3.24 7.29 1.49
N GLN A 38 -4.10 7.95 2.27
CA GLN A 38 -4.54 7.43 3.56
C GLN A 38 -5.33 6.13 3.41
N HIS A 39 -6.19 6.04 2.40
CA HIS A 39 -6.91 4.81 2.08
C HIS A 39 -5.94 3.67 1.75
N TRP A 40 -4.90 3.94 0.98
CA TRP A 40 -3.87 2.95 0.68
C TRP A 40 -3.08 2.53 1.93
N LYS A 41 -2.73 3.50 2.79
CA LYS A 41 -2.05 3.21 4.06
C LYS A 41 -2.88 2.31 4.98
N ASP A 42 -4.19 2.58 5.07
CA ASP A 42 -5.11 1.79 5.88
C ASP A 42 -5.19 0.35 5.35
N TRP A 43 -5.28 0.20 4.03
CA TRP A 43 -5.24 -1.11 3.40
C TRP A 43 -3.93 -1.84 3.70
N LYS A 44 -2.80 -1.15 3.55
CA LYS A 44 -1.48 -1.73 3.80
C LYS A 44 -1.34 -2.16 5.25
N GLN A 45 -1.77 -1.36 6.19
CA GLN A 45 -1.72 -1.70 7.61
C GLN A 45 -2.53 -2.96 7.90
N LYS A 46 -3.72 -3.07 7.34
CA LYS A 46 -4.57 -4.24 7.48
C LYS A 46 -3.91 -5.49 6.91
N THR A 47 -3.40 -5.42 5.68
CA THR A 47 -2.79 -6.57 5.01
C THR A 47 -1.45 -6.96 5.63
N ASP A 48 -0.66 -6.01 6.10
CA ASP A 48 0.57 -6.29 6.83
C ASP A 48 0.27 -7.02 8.14
N GLY A 49 -0.80 -6.63 8.84
CA GLY A 49 -1.24 -7.32 10.05
C GLY A 49 -1.68 -8.75 9.78
N GLU A 50 -2.42 -8.97 8.70
CA GLU A 50 -2.84 -10.31 8.27
C GLU A 50 -1.64 -11.18 7.89
N SER A 51 -0.68 -10.62 7.15
CA SER A 51 0.54 -11.32 6.77
C SER A 51 1.38 -11.71 7.99
N TYR A 52 1.50 -10.81 8.95
CA TYR A 52 2.21 -11.08 10.20
C TYR A 52 1.55 -12.21 11.00
N ALA A 53 0.23 -12.20 11.09
CA ALA A 53 -0.52 -13.25 11.77
C ALA A 53 -0.32 -14.61 11.12
N LEU A 54 -0.33 -14.67 9.79
CA LEU A 54 -0.08 -15.90 9.04
C LEU A 54 1.37 -16.39 9.25
N TRP A 55 2.33 -15.50 9.21
CA TRP A 55 3.74 -15.83 9.43
C TRP A 55 3.95 -16.39 10.84
N THR A 56 3.35 -15.76 11.85
CA THR A 56 3.43 -16.23 13.23
C THR A 56 2.78 -17.60 13.40
N ALA A 57 1.62 -17.82 12.78
CA ALA A 57 0.92 -19.11 12.81
C ALA A 57 1.76 -20.21 12.14
N LEU A 58 2.48 -19.88 11.07
CA LEU A 58 3.31 -20.83 10.34
C LEU A 58 4.44 -21.41 11.20
N LYS A 59 4.94 -20.63 12.16
CA LYS A 59 6.05 -21.07 13.05
C LYS A 59 5.64 -22.20 14.00
N THR A 60 4.37 -22.28 14.37
CA THR A 60 3.89 -23.19 15.43
C THR A 60 2.81 -24.14 14.94
N CYS A 61 2.50 -24.16 13.64
CA CYS A 61 1.44 -24.99 13.09
C CYS A 61 1.92 -26.41 12.79
N SER A 62 0.94 -27.33 12.62
CA SER A 62 1.18 -28.68 12.12
C SER A 62 1.54 -28.64 10.63
N PRO A 63 2.17 -29.72 10.08
CA PRO A 63 2.45 -29.78 8.63
C PRO A 63 1.20 -29.65 7.74
N GLY A 64 0.07 -30.19 8.16
CA GLY A 64 -1.19 -30.05 7.41
C GLY A 64 -1.71 -28.61 7.41
N ASP A 65 -1.60 -27.92 8.53
CA ASP A 65 -2.01 -26.53 8.64
C ASP A 65 -1.07 -25.60 7.87
N SER A 66 0.22 -25.95 7.73
CA SER A 66 1.17 -25.12 6.98
C SER A 66 0.78 -24.98 5.50
N ILE A 67 0.21 -26.02 4.90
CA ILE A 67 -0.27 -25.97 3.51
C ILE A 67 -1.41 -24.96 3.39
N ARG A 68 -2.37 -25.01 4.30
CA ARG A 68 -3.52 -24.09 4.31
C ARG A 68 -3.08 -22.65 4.55
N ILE A 69 -2.15 -22.42 5.47
CA ILE A 69 -1.61 -21.09 5.78
C ILE A 69 -0.90 -20.53 4.55
N LYS A 70 -0.10 -21.31 3.85
CA LYS A 70 0.58 -20.88 2.64
C LYS A 70 -0.39 -20.53 1.52
N GLN A 71 -1.47 -21.30 1.37
CA GLN A 71 -2.53 -20.99 0.39
C GLN A 71 -3.22 -19.67 0.71
N THR A 72 -3.51 -19.42 1.99
CA THR A 72 -4.09 -18.14 2.43
C THR A 72 -3.12 -16.98 2.18
N TRP A 73 -1.85 -17.19 2.44
CA TRP A 73 -0.80 -16.18 2.16
C TRP A 73 -0.74 -15.85 0.66
N ASP A 74 -0.77 -16.87 -0.20
CA ASP A 74 -0.76 -16.66 -1.65
C ASP A 74 -1.99 -15.88 -2.11
N SER A 75 -3.16 -16.17 -1.57
CA SER A 75 -4.39 -15.42 -1.86
C SER A 75 -4.27 -13.96 -1.43
N LEU A 76 -3.73 -13.71 -0.24
CA LEU A 76 -3.51 -12.35 0.26
C LEU A 76 -2.52 -11.59 -0.62
N ARG A 77 -1.46 -12.24 -1.06
CA ARG A 77 -0.46 -11.65 -1.96
C ARG A 77 -1.09 -11.24 -3.29
N VAL A 78 -1.93 -12.09 -3.87
CA VAL A 78 -2.64 -11.80 -5.13
C VAL A 78 -3.60 -10.62 -4.95
N GLU A 79 -4.37 -10.59 -3.85
CA GLU A 79 -5.26 -9.48 -3.55
C GLU A 79 -4.51 -8.16 -3.37
N THR A 80 -3.39 -8.19 -2.65
CA THR A 80 -2.56 -7.01 -2.42
C THR A 80 -1.96 -6.49 -3.73
N GLN A 81 -1.47 -7.38 -4.58
CA GLN A 81 -0.95 -7.00 -5.88
C GLN A 81 -2.03 -6.36 -6.76
N ALA A 82 -3.23 -6.93 -6.79
CA ALA A 82 -4.35 -6.39 -7.55
C ALA A 82 -4.78 -5.01 -7.02
N PHE A 83 -4.85 -4.84 -5.72
CA PHE A 83 -5.19 -3.56 -5.09
C PHE A 83 -4.15 -2.49 -5.42
N ASN A 84 -2.87 -2.80 -5.27
CA ASN A 84 -1.78 -1.88 -5.57
C ASN A 84 -1.79 -1.47 -7.06
N TYR A 85 -1.97 -2.42 -7.95
CA TYR A 85 -2.04 -2.16 -9.38
C TYR A 85 -3.23 -1.24 -9.72
N ALA A 86 -4.40 -1.53 -9.21
CA ALA A 86 -5.60 -0.73 -9.44
C ALA A 86 -5.43 0.71 -8.92
N PHE A 87 -4.86 0.86 -7.74
CA PHE A 87 -4.58 2.16 -7.15
C PHE A 87 -3.58 2.96 -8.00
N MET A 88 -2.48 2.35 -8.39
CA MET A 88 -1.48 3.00 -9.23
C MET A 88 -2.04 3.38 -10.60
N LYS A 89 -2.84 2.52 -11.22
CA LYS A 89 -3.48 2.80 -12.49
C LYS A 89 -4.41 4.01 -12.41
N GLU A 90 -5.19 4.10 -11.35
CA GLU A 90 -6.09 5.23 -11.13
C GLU A 90 -5.34 6.55 -10.92
N HIS A 91 -4.19 6.51 -10.26
CA HIS A 91 -3.46 7.71 -9.83
C HIS A 91 -2.12 7.93 -10.55
N ILE A 92 -1.86 7.24 -11.65
CA ILE A 92 -0.53 7.22 -12.29
C ILE A 92 -0.06 8.61 -12.75
N ASN A 93 -0.98 9.50 -13.09
CA ASN A 93 -0.66 10.87 -13.51
C ASN A 93 -0.63 11.87 -12.35
N GLN A 94 -0.83 11.39 -11.11
CA GLN A 94 -0.78 12.18 -9.90
C GLN A 94 0.48 11.86 -9.09
N THR A 95 0.89 12.80 -8.25
CA THR A 95 2.07 12.63 -7.39
C THR A 95 1.98 11.36 -6.54
N VAL A 96 0.81 11.08 -5.96
CA VAL A 96 0.61 9.91 -5.10
C VAL A 96 0.82 8.60 -5.86
N GLY A 97 0.29 8.49 -7.08
CA GLY A 97 0.44 7.29 -7.89
C GLY A 97 1.88 7.08 -8.36
N LYS A 98 2.53 8.15 -8.81
CA LYS A 98 3.94 8.11 -9.22
C LYS A 98 4.86 7.72 -8.07
N PHE A 99 4.60 8.23 -6.88
CA PHE A 99 5.36 7.89 -5.69
C PHE A 99 5.22 6.41 -5.35
N LEU A 100 3.99 5.90 -5.30
CA LEU A 100 3.75 4.49 -5.00
C LEU A 100 4.34 3.57 -6.06
N TYR A 101 4.24 3.96 -7.33
CA TYR A 101 4.87 3.20 -8.41
C TYR A 101 6.38 3.06 -8.18
N LYS A 102 7.08 4.15 -7.87
CA LYS A 102 8.52 4.10 -7.57
C LYS A 102 8.83 3.20 -6.38
N MET A 103 8.01 3.25 -5.35
CA MET A 103 8.25 2.55 -4.09
C MET A 103 8.00 1.05 -4.20
N ILE A 104 6.95 0.65 -4.90
CA ILE A 104 6.47 -0.74 -4.88
C ILE A 104 6.34 -1.39 -6.26
N LYS A 105 6.94 -0.82 -7.31
CA LYS A 105 6.86 -1.38 -8.68
C LYS A 105 7.36 -2.82 -8.78
N THR A 106 8.27 -3.22 -7.90
CA THR A 106 8.81 -4.58 -7.88
C THR A 106 7.78 -5.63 -7.46
N SER A 107 6.69 -5.22 -6.83
CA SER A 107 5.57 -6.10 -6.48
C SER A 107 4.63 -6.39 -7.64
N LEU A 108 4.78 -5.67 -8.74
CA LEU A 108 3.94 -5.80 -9.93
C LEU A 108 4.53 -6.79 -10.93
N THR A 109 3.66 -7.35 -11.79
CA THR A 109 4.13 -8.13 -12.93
C THR A 109 4.80 -7.21 -13.95
N GLU A 110 5.60 -7.82 -14.85
CA GLU A 110 6.27 -7.08 -15.91
C GLU A 110 5.25 -6.41 -16.84
N GLU A 111 4.16 -7.09 -17.14
CA GLU A 111 3.07 -6.55 -17.96
C GLU A 111 2.40 -5.34 -17.29
N GLN A 112 2.14 -5.44 -15.99
CA GLN A 112 1.54 -4.34 -15.21
C GLN A 112 2.47 -3.12 -15.20
N ARG A 113 3.77 -3.33 -15.00
CA ARG A 113 4.75 -2.24 -15.02
C ARG A 113 4.79 -1.56 -16.39
N LYS A 114 4.79 -2.34 -17.46
CA LYS A 114 4.78 -1.81 -18.82
C LYS A 114 3.53 -0.97 -19.10
N GLU A 115 2.37 -1.47 -18.69
CA GLU A 115 1.11 -0.76 -18.86
C GLU A 115 1.12 0.58 -18.10
N LEU A 116 1.64 0.59 -16.87
CA LEU A 116 1.73 1.82 -16.08
C LEU A 116 2.75 2.80 -16.64
N ASP A 117 3.88 2.32 -17.15
CA ASP A 117 4.88 3.17 -17.81
C ASP A 117 4.31 3.85 -19.06
N GLU A 118 3.52 3.14 -19.85
CA GLU A 118 2.85 3.69 -21.02
C GLU A 118 1.77 4.72 -20.65
N ALA A 119 1.08 4.52 -19.52
CA ALA A 119 0.04 5.42 -19.04
C ALA A 119 0.60 6.65 -18.33
N ASN A 120 1.86 6.62 -17.92
CA ASN A 120 2.52 7.71 -17.18
C ASN A 120 3.00 8.78 -18.15
N HIS A 121 2.35 9.92 -18.14
CA HIS A 121 2.71 11.07 -18.98
C HIS A 121 3.48 12.14 -18.22
#